data_abcab9354603045dd59911fd11198b9b
#
_entry.id   abcab9354603045dd59911fd11198b9b
#
_cell.length_a   1.000
_cell.length_b   1.000
_cell.length_c   1.000
_cell.angle_alpha   90.00
_cell.angle_beta   90.00
_cell.angle_gamma   90.00
#
_symmetry.space_group_name_H-M   'P 1'
#
loop_
_entity.id
_entity.type
_entity.pdbx_description
1 polymer ?
#
loop_
_entity_poly.entity_id
_entity_poly.type
_entity_poly.pdbx_seq_one_letter_code
_entity_poly.pdbx_strand_id
1 'polypeptide(L)'
;MKFKGTLIVVKDCKKELKFYQDMFGFELIRDNDGNMELSGNLYLQEEKYWERFTGRRVIPQSNQTELYFEEPEINSFVKKLERLYPDIEYVNLLMTHSWGQWVVRFYDPDGNLIEVGTPV
;
A
#
# COMPACT_ATOMS: atom_id res chain seq x y z
N MET A 1 20.67 -17.04 -0.71
CA MET A 1 19.25 -16.66 -0.72
C MET A 1 19.11 -15.23 -0.17
N LYS A 2 18.24 -14.42 -0.77
CA LYS A 2 18.02 -13.03 -0.35
C LYS A 2 16.53 -12.73 -0.37
N PHE A 3 16.00 -12.21 0.73
CA PHE A 3 14.65 -11.68 0.76
C PHE A 3 14.65 -10.30 0.10
N LYS A 4 13.97 -10.17 -1.04
CA LYS A 4 14.00 -8.95 -1.85
C LYS A 4 13.00 -7.90 -1.40
N GLY A 5 11.91 -8.30 -0.78
CA GLY A 5 10.87 -7.39 -0.35
C GLY A 5 9.47 -7.93 -0.58
N THR A 6 8.51 -7.03 -0.61
CA THR A 6 7.10 -7.36 -0.79
C THR A 6 6.65 -7.00 -2.19
N LEU A 7 6.00 -7.93 -2.85
CA LEU A 7 5.35 -7.70 -4.15
C LEU A 7 3.83 -7.68 -3.92
N ILE A 8 3.18 -6.60 -4.34
CA ILE A 8 1.73 -6.51 -4.31
C ILE A 8 1.19 -6.50 -5.73
N VAL A 9 0.00 -7.06 -5.90
CA VAL A 9 -0.64 -7.15 -7.20
C VAL A 9 -1.64 -6.00 -7.34
N VAL A 10 -1.55 -5.29 -8.46
CA VAL A 10 -2.32 -4.08 -8.73
C VAL A 10 -2.90 -4.16 -10.14
N LYS A 11 -3.97 -3.43 -10.39
CA LYS A 11 -4.61 -3.44 -11.73
C LYS A 11 -3.81 -2.62 -12.74
N ASP A 12 -3.30 -1.47 -12.31
CA ASP A 12 -2.56 -0.54 -13.16
C ASP A 12 -1.36 -0.01 -12.37
N CYS A 13 -0.15 -0.42 -12.76
CA CYS A 13 1.07 -0.02 -12.07
C CYS A 13 1.27 1.49 -12.02
N LYS A 14 0.96 2.21 -13.10
CA LYS A 14 1.16 3.66 -13.15
C LYS A 14 0.25 4.39 -12.18
N LYS A 15 -0.99 3.97 -12.10
CA LYS A 15 -1.97 4.54 -11.18
C LYS A 15 -1.58 4.28 -9.73
N GLU A 16 -1.17 3.05 -9.42
CA GLU A 16 -0.75 2.68 -8.08
C GLU A 16 0.57 3.34 -7.69
N LEU A 17 1.51 3.47 -8.64
CA LEU A 17 2.75 4.20 -8.41
C LEU A 17 2.45 5.62 -7.92
N LYS A 18 1.50 6.30 -8.57
CA LYS A 18 1.10 7.65 -8.16
C LYS A 18 0.58 7.67 -6.72
N PHE A 19 -0.27 6.70 -6.37
CA PHE A 19 -0.79 6.59 -5.00
C PHE A 19 0.35 6.43 -3.97
N TYR A 20 1.27 5.51 -4.22
CA TYR A 20 2.37 5.25 -3.31
C TYR A 20 3.38 6.40 -3.28
N GLN A 21 3.57 7.11 -4.37
CA GLN A 21 4.39 8.32 -4.38
C GLN A 21 3.73 9.45 -3.59
N ASP A 22 2.45 9.70 -3.84
CA ASP A 22 1.72 10.81 -3.20
C ASP A 22 1.62 10.61 -1.69
N MET A 23 1.32 9.39 -1.25
CA MET A 23 1.02 9.13 0.16
C MET A 23 2.23 8.72 0.98
N PHE A 24 3.19 8.01 0.38
CA PHE A 24 4.29 7.40 1.13
C PHE A 24 5.67 7.83 0.66
N GLY A 25 5.77 8.63 -0.40
CA GLY A 25 7.04 9.14 -0.87
C GLY A 25 7.94 8.10 -1.53
N PHE A 26 7.39 6.99 -2.01
CA PHE A 26 8.17 6.00 -2.73
C PHE A 26 8.70 6.56 -4.03
N GLU A 27 9.89 6.12 -4.43
CA GLU A 27 10.49 6.46 -5.71
C GLU A 27 10.47 5.24 -6.63
N LEU A 28 10.27 5.48 -7.93
CA LEU A 28 10.37 4.44 -8.93
C LEU A 28 11.85 4.14 -9.18
N ILE A 29 12.26 2.87 -8.96
CA ILE A 29 13.62 2.41 -9.22
C ILE A 29 13.72 1.83 -10.63
N ARG A 30 12.75 1.01 -11.02
CA ARG A 30 12.75 0.32 -12.32
C ARG A 30 11.34 0.08 -12.80
N ASP A 31 11.10 0.36 -14.08
CA ASP A 31 9.84 0.06 -14.75
C ASP A 31 10.11 -1.01 -15.82
N ASN A 32 9.55 -2.20 -15.59
CA ASN A 32 9.69 -3.35 -16.49
C ASN A 32 8.42 -3.61 -17.30
N ASP A 33 7.58 -2.59 -17.51
CA ASP A 33 6.33 -2.70 -18.25
C ASP A 33 5.40 -3.78 -17.66
N GLY A 34 4.64 -3.37 -16.67
CA GLY A 34 3.73 -4.26 -15.93
C GLY A 34 4.30 -4.80 -14.63
N ASN A 35 5.57 -4.51 -14.35
CA ASN A 35 6.22 -4.81 -13.08
C ASN A 35 7.12 -3.63 -12.73
N MET A 36 6.94 -3.07 -11.55
CA MET A 36 7.72 -1.93 -11.08
C MET A 36 8.42 -2.24 -9.79
N GLU A 37 9.67 -1.83 -9.69
CA GLU A 37 10.41 -1.83 -8.42
C GLU A 37 10.40 -0.42 -7.85
N LEU A 38 9.90 -0.27 -6.63
CA LEU A 38 9.92 0.99 -5.89
C LEU A 38 11.01 0.96 -4.83
N SER A 39 11.36 2.13 -4.31
CA SER A 39 12.21 2.23 -3.13
C SER A 39 11.58 1.47 -1.96
N GLY A 40 12.37 1.15 -0.92
CA GLY A 40 11.84 0.42 0.24
C GLY A 40 11.49 -1.03 -0.02
N ASN A 41 12.00 -1.61 -1.11
CA ASN A 41 11.78 -3.03 -1.47
C ASN A 41 10.30 -3.37 -1.67
N LEU A 42 9.54 -2.44 -2.25
CA LEU A 42 8.16 -2.67 -2.65
C LEU A 42 8.09 -2.85 -4.17
N TYR A 43 7.40 -3.89 -4.61
CA TYR A 43 7.24 -4.22 -6.03
C TYR A 43 5.76 -4.17 -6.38
N LEU A 44 5.44 -3.60 -7.54
CA LEU A 44 4.08 -3.59 -8.09
C LEU A 44 4.04 -4.54 -9.29
N GLN A 45 3.11 -5.46 -9.31
CA GLN A 45 2.91 -6.40 -10.41
C GLN A 45 1.49 -6.24 -10.96
N GLU A 46 1.36 -6.04 -12.27
CA GLU A 46 0.02 -5.96 -12.87
C GLU A 46 -0.70 -7.29 -12.80
N GLU A 47 -1.96 -7.21 -12.39
CA GLU A 47 -2.87 -8.33 -12.16
C GLU A 47 -2.97 -9.27 -13.36
N LYS A 48 -3.14 -8.71 -14.56
CA LYS A 48 -3.31 -9.51 -15.78
C LYS A 48 -2.11 -10.41 -16.05
N TYR A 49 -0.89 -9.96 -15.78
CA TYR A 49 0.31 -10.77 -15.96
C TYR A 49 0.46 -11.78 -14.83
N TRP A 50 0.21 -11.34 -13.59
CA TRP A 50 0.32 -12.21 -12.43
C TRP A 50 -0.64 -13.41 -12.54
N GLU A 51 -1.89 -13.15 -12.95
CA GLU A 51 -2.89 -14.22 -13.14
C GLU A 51 -2.47 -15.16 -14.25
N ARG A 52 -1.87 -14.64 -15.31
CA ARG A 52 -1.33 -15.47 -16.40
C ARG A 52 -0.17 -16.34 -15.93
N PHE A 53 0.77 -15.77 -15.16
CA PHE A 53 1.94 -16.51 -14.69
C PHE A 53 1.59 -17.61 -13.71
N THR A 54 0.61 -17.35 -12.84
CA THR A 54 0.29 -18.25 -11.72
C THR A 54 -0.89 -19.17 -11.99
N GLY A 55 -1.76 -18.81 -12.93
CA GLY A 55 -3.03 -19.50 -13.14
C GLY A 55 -4.03 -19.28 -12.00
N ARG A 56 -3.80 -18.28 -11.15
CA ARG A 56 -4.63 -17.96 -10.00
C ARG A 56 -5.30 -16.62 -10.17
N ARG A 57 -6.40 -16.40 -9.47
CA ARG A 57 -7.09 -15.12 -9.40
C ARG A 57 -6.60 -14.31 -8.21
N VAL A 58 -6.47 -13.00 -8.41
CA VAL A 58 -6.23 -12.06 -7.31
C VAL A 58 -7.50 -11.98 -6.46
N ILE A 59 -7.33 -11.96 -5.14
CA ILE A 59 -8.41 -11.80 -4.18
C ILE A 59 -8.17 -10.49 -3.43
N PRO A 60 -8.84 -9.39 -3.85
CA PRO A 60 -8.71 -8.12 -3.13
C PRO A 60 -9.22 -8.26 -1.71
N GLN A 61 -8.67 -7.49 -0.78
CA GLN A 61 -9.09 -7.48 0.62
C GLN A 61 -9.04 -8.87 1.26
N SER A 62 -8.04 -9.68 0.90
CA SER A 62 -7.85 -10.99 1.51
C SER A 62 -7.37 -10.92 2.96
N ASN A 63 -6.75 -9.78 3.35
CA ASN A 63 -6.40 -9.45 4.74
C ASN A 63 -5.39 -10.39 5.39
N GLN A 64 -4.56 -11.08 4.60
CA GLN A 64 -3.56 -11.99 5.13
C GLN A 64 -2.22 -11.31 5.40
N THR A 65 -2.02 -10.13 4.83
CA THR A 65 -0.84 -9.30 5.05
C THR A 65 -1.25 -7.84 5.08
N GLU A 66 -0.42 -7.01 5.68
CA GLU A 66 -0.58 -5.56 5.59
C GLU A 66 0.78 -4.92 5.37
N LEU A 67 0.77 -3.80 4.66
CA LEU A 67 1.93 -2.92 4.58
C LEU A 67 1.88 -1.99 5.78
N TYR A 68 2.90 -2.06 6.62
CA TYR A 68 2.94 -1.31 7.86
C TYR A 68 3.92 -0.15 7.78
N PHE A 69 3.42 1.04 8.10
CA PHE A 69 4.18 2.29 8.06
C PHE A 69 4.11 2.98 9.42
N GLU A 70 5.19 3.67 9.78
CA GLU A 70 5.20 4.59 10.91
C GLU A 70 5.18 6.03 10.40
N GLU A 71 4.33 6.87 11.00
CA GLU A 71 4.20 8.27 10.65
C GLU A 71 3.98 9.10 11.91
N PRO A 72 4.99 9.91 12.33
CA PRO A 72 4.83 10.77 13.51
C PRO A 72 3.72 11.81 13.34
N GLU A 73 3.54 12.33 12.11
CA GLU A 73 2.55 13.35 11.78
C GLU A 73 1.28 12.70 11.21
N ILE A 74 0.71 11.74 11.95
CA ILE A 74 -0.40 10.92 11.46
C ILE A 74 -1.65 11.75 11.15
N ASN A 75 -1.92 12.82 11.89
CA ASN A 75 -3.06 13.68 11.61
C ASN A 75 -2.92 14.37 10.24
N SER A 76 -1.73 14.87 9.91
CA SER A 76 -1.45 15.47 8.61
C SER A 76 -1.55 14.44 7.50
N PHE A 77 -1.09 13.21 7.76
CA PHE A 77 -1.20 12.10 6.81
C PHE A 77 -2.67 11.80 6.49
N VAL A 78 -3.52 11.67 7.51
CA VAL A 78 -4.95 11.37 7.32
C VAL A 78 -5.64 12.48 6.54
N LYS A 79 -5.35 13.74 6.85
CA LYS A 79 -5.91 14.88 6.11
C LYS A 79 -5.51 14.86 4.63
N LYS A 80 -4.26 14.53 4.35
CA LYS A 80 -3.76 14.41 2.98
C LYS A 80 -4.45 13.26 2.24
N LEU A 81 -4.61 12.12 2.91
CA LEU A 81 -5.29 10.96 2.34
C LEU A 81 -6.74 11.31 1.96
N GLU A 82 -7.47 11.94 2.87
CA GLU A 82 -8.84 12.37 2.62
C GLU A 82 -8.95 13.37 1.47
N ARG A 83 -7.98 14.29 1.37
CA ARG A 83 -7.99 15.30 0.32
C ARG A 83 -7.69 14.71 -1.05
N LEU A 84 -6.67 13.85 -1.16
CA LEU A 84 -6.19 13.32 -2.44
C LEU A 84 -6.94 12.07 -2.89
N TYR A 85 -7.42 11.27 -1.94
CA TYR A 85 -8.07 9.98 -2.21
C TYR A 85 -9.35 9.84 -1.38
N PRO A 86 -10.36 10.68 -1.64
CA PRO A 86 -11.59 10.69 -0.82
C PRO A 86 -12.39 9.40 -0.86
N ASP A 87 -12.16 8.55 -1.88
CA ASP A 87 -12.88 7.28 -2.05
C ASP A 87 -12.19 6.11 -1.39
N ILE A 88 -11.09 6.33 -0.66
CA ILE A 88 -10.40 5.27 0.07
C ILE A 88 -11.34 4.58 1.04
N GLU A 89 -11.29 3.25 1.06
CA GLU A 89 -12.07 2.44 1.98
C GLU A 89 -11.27 2.20 3.26
N TYR A 90 -11.81 2.66 4.39
CA TYR A 90 -11.16 2.47 5.69
C TYR A 90 -11.56 1.13 6.31
N VAL A 91 -10.59 0.47 6.97
CA VAL A 91 -10.86 -0.64 7.88
C VAL A 91 -11.17 -0.08 9.26
N ASN A 92 -10.37 0.86 9.75
CA ASN A 92 -10.70 1.68 10.91
C ASN A 92 -10.20 3.12 10.69
N LEU A 93 -11.00 4.07 11.15
CA LEU A 93 -10.59 5.47 11.20
C LEU A 93 -9.51 5.63 12.27
N LEU A 94 -8.85 6.78 12.28
CA LEU A 94 -7.80 7.06 13.24
C LEU A 94 -8.27 6.80 14.66
N MET A 95 -7.58 5.92 15.37
CA MET A 95 -7.92 5.47 16.73
C MET A 95 -6.65 5.21 17.53
N THR A 96 -6.77 5.23 18.87
CA THR A 96 -5.67 4.84 19.75
C THR A 96 -5.81 3.39 20.20
N HIS A 97 -4.67 2.71 20.33
CA HIS A 97 -4.57 1.44 21.01
C HIS A 97 -4.21 1.64 22.50
N SER A 98 -4.41 0.59 23.30
CA SER A 98 -4.15 0.65 24.74
C SER A 98 -2.71 0.96 25.11
N TRP A 99 -1.76 0.70 24.19
CA TRP A 99 -0.33 1.03 24.40
C TRP A 99 0.03 2.44 23.93
N GLY A 100 -0.97 3.27 23.57
CA GLY A 100 -0.80 4.69 23.27
C GLY A 100 -0.53 5.02 21.82
N GLN A 101 -0.41 4.04 20.95
CA GLN A 101 -0.17 4.24 19.52
C GLN A 101 -1.46 4.67 18.82
N TRP A 102 -1.40 5.71 18.00
CA TRP A 102 -2.48 6.08 17.08
C TRP A 102 -2.31 5.32 15.78
N VAL A 103 -3.40 4.76 15.25
CA VAL A 103 -3.36 3.88 14.08
C VAL A 103 -4.57 4.15 13.19
N VAL A 104 -4.33 4.15 11.87
CA VAL A 104 -5.37 4.12 10.85
C VAL A 104 -5.10 2.95 9.91
N ARG A 105 -6.16 2.24 9.51
CA ARG A 105 -6.05 1.14 8.54
C ARG A 105 -7.00 1.39 7.39
N PHE A 106 -6.52 1.11 6.19
CA PHE A 106 -7.31 1.32 4.98
C PHE A 106 -6.77 0.44 3.87
N TYR A 107 -7.54 0.35 2.79
CA TYR A 107 -7.08 -0.36 1.59
C TYR A 107 -6.50 0.64 0.59
N ASP A 108 -5.44 0.22 -0.12
CA ASP A 108 -5.04 0.97 -1.30
C ASP A 108 -6.15 0.86 -2.37
N PRO A 109 -6.06 1.59 -3.50
CA PRO A 109 -7.12 1.56 -4.51
C PRO A 109 -7.45 0.16 -5.05
N ASP A 110 -6.55 -0.80 -4.93
CA ASP A 110 -6.73 -2.16 -5.44
C ASP A 110 -7.01 -3.20 -4.35
N GLY A 111 -7.20 -2.77 -3.10
CA GLY A 111 -7.60 -3.67 -2.03
C GLY A 111 -6.44 -4.30 -1.25
N ASN A 112 -5.24 -3.72 -1.32
CA ASN A 112 -4.12 -4.13 -0.47
C ASN A 112 -4.23 -3.41 0.87
N LEU A 113 -4.12 -4.15 1.96
CA LEU A 113 -4.30 -3.62 3.31
C LEU A 113 -3.08 -2.82 3.75
N ILE A 114 -3.32 -1.62 4.27
CA ILE A 114 -2.29 -0.72 4.78
C ILE A 114 -2.61 -0.33 6.22
N GLU A 115 -1.59 -0.36 7.06
CA GLU A 115 -1.67 0.19 8.41
C GLU A 115 -0.63 1.30 8.54
N VAL A 116 -1.08 2.46 9.02
CA VAL A 116 -0.18 3.57 9.36
C VAL A 116 -0.35 3.86 10.84
N GLY A 117 0.75 3.82 11.58
CA GLY A 117 0.76 4.07 13.01
C GLY A 117 1.80 5.10 13.40
N THR A 118 1.57 5.74 14.56
CA THR A 118 2.62 6.57 15.16
C THR A 118 3.77 5.67 15.63
N PRO A 119 5.01 6.20 15.70
CA PRO A 119 6.15 5.43 16.21
C PRO A 119 5.91 4.85 17.60
N VAL A 120 6.40 3.67 17.81
CA VAL A 120 6.37 2.99 19.12
C VAL A 120 7.75 2.83 19.70
#